data_04cc2eaa5b0d5161a87549878d90621a
#
_entry.id   04cc2eaa5b0d5161a87549878d90621a
#
_cell.length_a   1.000
_cell.length_b   1.000
_cell.length_c   1.000
_cell.angle_alpha   90.00
_cell.angle_beta   90.00
_cell.angle_gamma   90.00
#
_symmetry.space_group_name_H-M   'P 1'
#
loop_
_entity.id
_entity.type
_entity.pdbx_description
1 polymer ?
#
loop_
_entity_poly.entity_id
_entity_poly.type
_entity_poly.pdbx_seq_one_letter_code
_entity_poly.pdbx_strand_id
1 'polypeptide(L)'
;MTLSSLASLRVAITVFPGSNCDRDMMVAVEQLTNRRPALVWHKEASLDPVDLVIVPGGFSFGDYLRCGALAGRSPIMNAVMDHAARGGAVLGVCNGFQVLTETGMLPGVLIRNAGLRFSCRMVRLETAETMPSPFTAGLTAGQSLDIPVA
;
A
#
# COMPACT_ATOMS: atom_id res chain seq x y z
N MET A 1 -2.39 10.44 -17.36
CA MET A 1 -1.00 10.64 -16.89
C MET A 1 -0.07 10.29 -18.03
N THR A 2 0.78 11.21 -18.49
CA THR A 2 1.74 10.94 -19.58
C THR A 2 3.01 10.33 -19.03
N LEU A 3 3.77 9.56 -19.82
CA LEU A 3 5.05 8.97 -19.39
C LEU A 3 6.04 10.01 -18.85
N SER A 4 6.00 11.25 -19.37
CA SER A 4 6.84 12.35 -18.86
C SER A 4 6.46 12.79 -17.43
N SER A 5 5.20 12.60 -17.01
CA SER A 5 4.78 12.94 -15.65
C SER A 5 5.21 11.88 -14.61
N LEU A 6 5.43 10.63 -15.04
CA LEU A 6 5.94 9.57 -14.17
C LEU A 6 7.41 9.79 -13.80
N ALA A 7 8.23 10.31 -14.71
CA ALA A 7 9.65 10.57 -14.46
C ALA A 7 9.92 11.63 -13.38
N SER A 8 8.94 12.48 -13.06
CA SER A 8 9.06 13.48 -11.98
C SER A 8 8.54 12.98 -10.64
N LEU A 9 7.89 11.81 -10.59
CA LEU A 9 7.25 11.29 -9.37
C LEU A 9 8.28 10.95 -8.29
N ARG A 10 8.11 11.53 -7.11
CA ARG A 10 8.92 11.22 -5.92
C ARG A 10 8.16 10.19 -5.10
N VAL A 11 8.78 9.05 -4.88
CA VAL A 11 8.16 7.92 -4.19
C VAL A 11 8.94 7.54 -2.95
N ALA A 12 8.24 7.30 -1.84
CA ALA A 12 8.77 6.65 -0.65
C ALA A 12 8.14 5.27 -0.48
N ILE A 13 8.94 4.30 -0.06
CA ILE A 13 8.49 2.94 0.29
C ILE A 13 8.82 2.72 1.76
N THR A 14 7.81 2.41 2.56
CA THR A 14 8.03 2.07 3.98
C THR A 14 8.62 0.68 4.11
N VAL A 15 9.55 0.52 5.05
CA VAL A 15 10.22 -0.76 5.32
C VAL A 15 9.96 -1.17 6.76
N PHE A 16 9.38 -2.35 6.95
CA PHE A 16 9.11 -2.93 8.26
C PHE A 16 9.91 -4.22 8.46
N PRO A 17 10.20 -4.62 9.70
CA PRO A 17 10.72 -5.96 9.97
C PRO A 17 9.78 -7.03 9.38
N GLY A 18 10.31 -7.94 8.56
CA GLY A 18 9.52 -8.97 7.89
C GLY A 18 8.78 -8.52 6.63
N SER A 19 8.86 -7.24 6.24
CA SER A 19 8.45 -6.76 4.93
C SER A 19 9.47 -7.26 3.90
N ASN A 20 9.07 -8.10 2.97
CA ASN A 20 9.98 -8.72 2.00
C ASN A 20 9.68 -8.37 0.55
N CYS A 21 8.64 -7.59 0.28
CA CYS A 21 8.29 -7.09 -1.06
C CYS A 21 8.69 -5.62 -1.28
N ASP A 22 9.42 -5.01 -0.37
CA ASP A 22 9.95 -3.64 -0.50
C ASP A 22 10.91 -3.52 -1.69
N ARG A 23 11.76 -4.54 -1.91
CA ARG A 23 12.65 -4.60 -3.06
C ARG A 23 11.89 -4.72 -4.39
N ASP A 24 10.83 -5.51 -4.44
CA ASP A 24 10.01 -5.66 -5.65
C ASP A 24 9.33 -4.34 -6.01
N MET A 25 8.79 -3.65 -5.01
CA MET A 25 8.23 -2.31 -5.18
C MET A 25 9.27 -1.30 -5.64
N MET A 26 10.49 -1.37 -5.07
CA MET A 26 11.58 -0.49 -5.48
C MET A 26 11.92 -0.68 -6.97
N VAL A 27 12.07 -1.94 -7.41
CA VAL A 27 12.38 -2.27 -8.81
C VAL A 27 11.24 -1.80 -9.73
N ALA A 28 9.98 -2.06 -9.37
CA ALA A 28 8.83 -1.64 -10.16
C ALA A 28 8.76 -0.11 -10.32
N VAL A 29 8.96 0.64 -9.23
CA VAL A 29 8.99 2.11 -9.26
C VAL A 29 10.13 2.61 -10.11
N GLU A 30 11.34 2.05 -9.95
CA GLU A 30 12.51 2.46 -10.71
C GLU A 30 12.34 2.22 -12.21
N GLN A 31 11.75 1.10 -12.61
CA GLN A 31 11.43 0.80 -14.00
C GLN A 31 10.40 1.77 -14.61
N LEU A 32 9.39 2.17 -13.82
CA LEU A 32 8.33 3.05 -14.30
C LEU A 32 8.72 4.54 -14.33
N THR A 33 9.53 4.97 -13.36
CA THR A 33 9.85 6.39 -13.16
C THR A 33 11.27 6.75 -13.59
N ASN A 34 12.11 5.76 -13.86
CA ASN A 34 13.54 5.89 -14.05
C ASN A 34 14.25 6.61 -12.86
N ARG A 35 13.66 6.52 -11.67
CA ARG A 35 14.15 7.11 -10.43
C ARG A 35 14.04 6.11 -9.29
N ARG A 36 15.08 6.05 -8.48
CA ARG A 36 15.08 5.21 -7.28
C ARG A 36 14.21 5.83 -6.20
N PRO A 37 13.21 5.10 -5.65
CA PRO A 37 12.41 5.57 -4.53
C PRO A 37 13.24 5.64 -3.24
N ALA A 38 12.80 6.47 -2.30
CA ALA A 38 13.34 6.49 -0.95
C ALA A 38 12.83 5.27 -0.17
N LEU A 39 13.72 4.53 0.48
CA LEU A 39 13.33 3.50 1.44
C LEU A 39 13.33 4.13 2.84
N VAL A 40 12.18 4.08 3.52
CA VAL A 40 11.97 4.72 4.81
C VAL A 40 11.72 3.66 5.88
N TRP A 41 12.63 3.59 6.85
CA TRP A 41 12.56 2.59 7.92
C TRP A 41 11.41 2.89 8.90
N HIS A 42 10.74 1.87 9.38
CA HIS A 42 9.54 2.00 10.22
C HIS A 42 9.72 2.85 11.50
N LYS A 43 10.96 3.03 11.97
CA LYS A 43 11.28 3.86 13.16
C LYS A 43 11.42 5.34 12.84
N GLU A 44 11.52 5.72 11.57
CA GLU A 44 11.52 7.13 11.18
C GLU A 44 10.18 7.76 11.56
N ALA A 45 10.22 9.00 12.03
CA ALA A 45 9.04 9.74 12.45
C ALA A 45 8.58 10.77 11.43
N SER A 46 9.30 10.91 10.31
CA SER A 46 9.02 11.91 9.28
C SER A 46 9.22 11.33 7.89
N LEU A 47 8.53 11.93 6.92
CA LEU A 47 8.70 11.70 5.50
C LEU A 47 9.24 12.97 4.85
N ASP A 48 10.25 12.82 4.00
CA ASP A 48 10.61 13.86 3.06
C ASP A 48 9.43 14.16 2.12
N PRO A 49 9.37 15.35 1.51
CA PRO A 49 8.31 15.66 0.55
C PRO A 49 8.30 14.68 -0.63
N VAL A 50 7.26 13.86 -0.70
CA VAL A 50 7.01 12.86 -1.76
C VAL A 50 5.61 13.01 -2.32
N ASP A 51 5.38 12.45 -3.50
CA ASP A 51 4.10 12.50 -4.19
C ASP A 51 3.30 11.20 -3.95
N LEU A 52 3.99 10.10 -3.70
CA LEU A 52 3.41 8.78 -3.44
C LEU A 52 4.16 8.07 -2.31
N VAL A 53 3.41 7.51 -1.37
CA VAL A 53 3.93 6.55 -0.39
C VAL A 53 3.41 5.17 -0.73
N ILE A 54 4.30 4.17 -0.75
CA ILE A 54 3.94 2.76 -0.92
C ILE A 54 4.19 2.02 0.39
N VAL A 55 3.16 1.33 0.87
CA VAL A 55 3.25 0.36 1.97
C VAL A 55 3.30 -1.02 1.33
N PRO A 56 4.46 -1.70 1.34
CA PRO A 56 4.68 -2.91 0.56
C PRO A 56 4.04 -4.15 1.18
N GLY A 57 4.06 -5.24 0.43
CA GLY A 57 3.68 -6.56 0.87
C GLY A 57 4.73 -7.25 1.73
N GLY A 58 4.39 -8.42 2.21
CA GLY A 58 5.21 -9.27 3.05
C GLY A 58 4.48 -9.67 4.32
N PHE A 59 5.22 -9.88 5.41
CA PHE A 59 4.71 -10.29 6.71
C PHE A 59 5.27 -9.35 7.79
N SER A 60 4.82 -8.09 7.77
CA SER A 60 5.34 -7.07 8.70
C SER A 60 5.22 -7.53 10.15
N PHE A 61 6.34 -7.52 10.86
CA PHE A 61 6.47 -8.05 12.23
C PHE A 61 5.99 -9.50 12.39
N GLY A 62 6.06 -10.32 11.31
CA GLY A 62 5.61 -11.71 11.33
C GLY A 62 4.11 -11.90 11.50
N ASP A 63 3.30 -10.88 11.22
CA ASP A 63 1.84 -10.85 11.38
C ASP A 63 1.36 -11.20 12.80
N TYR A 64 2.20 -10.98 13.81
CA TYR A 64 1.81 -11.18 15.20
C TYR A 64 0.63 -10.27 15.58
N LEU A 65 -0.27 -10.77 16.41
CA LEU A 65 -1.59 -10.24 16.77
C LEU A 65 -2.59 -10.34 15.60
N ARG A 66 -2.46 -9.49 14.61
CA ARG A 66 -3.19 -9.47 13.35
C ARG A 66 -2.27 -8.92 12.26
N CYS A 67 -2.51 -9.33 11.02
CA CYS A 67 -1.77 -8.81 9.88
C CYS A 67 -1.82 -7.28 9.84
N GLY A 68 -0.66 -6.64 9.81
CA GLY A 68 -0.55 -5.19 9.76
C GLY A 68 -0.68 -4.45 11.10
N ALA A 69 -1.14 -5.09 12.19
CA ALA A 69 -1.45 -4.40 13.44
C ALA A 69 -0.23 -3.74 14.11
N LEU A 70 0.92 -4.43 14.13
CA LEU A 70 2.15 -3.87 14.68
C LEU A 70 2.76 -2.81 13.76
N ALA A 71 2.73 -3.05 12.45
CA ALA A 71 3.21 -2.08 11.46
C ALA A 71 2.41 -0.78 11.54
N GLY A 72 1.09 -0.85 11.68
CA GLY A 72 0.21 0.31 11.82
C GLY A 72 0.53 1.21 13.02
N ARG A 73 1.24 0.69 14.03
CA ARG A 73 1.69 1.45 15.20
C ARG A 73 3.12 1.97 15.10
N SER A 74 3.80 1.70 14.00
CA SER A 74 5.16 2.19 13.79
C SER A 74 5.18 3.71 13.63
N PRO A 75 6.22 4.42 14.12
CA PRO A 75 6.32 5.87 14.03
C PRO A 75 6.08 6.44 12.64
N ILE A 76 6.61 5.78 11.61
CA ILE A 76 6.44 6.23 10.22
C ILE A 76 4.98 6.31 9.78
N MET A 77 4.09 5.47 10.33
CA MET A 77 2.69 5.46 9.92
C MET A 77 1.94 6.75 10.31
N ASN A 78 2.38 7.46 11.34
CA ASN A 78 1.85 8.79 11.64
C ASN A 78 2.15 9.75 10.48
N ALA A 79 3.38 9.76 9.99
CA ALA A 79 3.77 10.61 8.87
C ALA A 79 3.07 10.20 7.55
N VAL A 80 2.80 8.90 7.36
CA VAL A 80 2.01 8.40 6.22
C VAL A 80 0.56 8.85 6.32
N MET A 81 -0.06 8.76 7.48
CA MET A 81 -1.42 9.25 7.72
C MET A 81 -1.53 10.77 7.50
N ASP A 82 -0.56 11.54 8.00
CA ASP A 82 -0.49 12.98 7.77
C ASP A 82 -0.29 13.31 6.28
N HIS A 83 0.51 12.54 5.55
CA HIS A 83 0.67 12.67 4.11
C HIS A 83 -0.67 12.48 3.38
N ALA A 84 -1.40 11.41 3.71
CA ALA A 84 -2.72 11.14 3.14
C ALA A 84 -3.75 12.23 3.50
N ALA A 85 -3.76 12.70 4.76
CA ALA A 85 -4.66 13.76 5.22
C ALA A 85 -4.45 15.09 4.46
N ARG A 86 -3.23 15.33 3.97
CA ARG A 86 -2.92 16.49 3.09
C ARG A 86 -3.21 16.23 1.61
N GLY A 87 -3.84 15.11 1.26
CA GLY A 87 -4.17 14.73 -0.12
C GLY A 87 -3.06 14.01 -0.88
N GLY A 88 -2.00 13.58 -0.20
CA GLY A 88 -0.94 12.78 -0.78
C GLY A 88 -1.41 11.36 -1.11
N ALA A 89 -0.88 10.78 -2.18
CA ALA A 89 -1.24 9.43 -2.61
C ALA A 89 -0.56 8.37 -1.72
N VAL A 90 -1.33 7.35 -1.33
CA VAL A 90 -0.82 6.19 -0.58
C VAL A 90 -1.33 4.92 -1.22
N LEU A 91 -0.43 3.98 -1.51
CA LEU A 91 -0.74 2.66 -2.07
C LEU A 91 -0.32 1.57 -1.11
N GLY A 92 -1.27 0.74 -0.66
CA GLY A 92 -1.00 -0.46 0.12
C GLY A 92 -1.16 -1.72 -0.74
N VAL A 93 -0.14 -2.57 -0.76
CA VAL A 93 -0.15 -3.82 -1.54
C VAL A 93 -0.08 -5.01 -0.60
N CYS A 94 -1.00 -5.98 -0.73
CA CYS A 94 -1.05 -7.20 0.09
C CYS A 94 -1.01 -6.86 1.59
N ASN A 95 0.05 -7.18 2.32
CA ASN A 95 0.22 -6.80 3.73
C ASN A 95 0.14 -5.28 3.94
N GLY A 96 0.60 -4.47 2.99
CA GLY A 96 0.42 -3.01 3.03
C GLY A 96 -1.06 -2.60 3.02
N PHE A 97 -1.91 -3.26 2.25
CA PHE A 97 -3.36 -3.06 2.32
C PHE A 97 -3.91 -3.38 3.71
N GLN A 98 -3.43 -4.46 4.34
CA GLN A 98 -3.81 -4.83 5.71
C GLN A 98 -3.38 -3.76 6.71
N VAL A 99 -2.17 -3.19 6.57
CA VAL A 99 -1.70 -2.06 7.39
C VAL A 99 -2.60 -0.85 7.24
N LEU A 100 -2.97 -0.47 6.00
CA LEU A 100 -3.84 0.68 5.75
C LEU A 100 -5.25 0.46 6.34
N THR A 101 -5.76 -0.77 6.35
CA THR A 101 -7.04 -1.10 6.98
C THR A 101 -6.94 -1.03 8.51
N GLU A 102 -5.87 -1.57 9.10
CA GLU A 102 -5.64 -1.53 10.56
C GLU A 102 -5.46 -0.09 11.09
N THR A 103 -4.93 0.81 10.28
CA THR A 103 -4.79 2.24 10.65
C THR A 103 -6.05 3.07 10.39
N GLY A 104 -7.09 2.47 9.80
CA GLY A 104 -8.32 3.18 9.44
C GLY A 104 -8.21 4.08 8.21
N MET A 105 -7.09 4.04 7.48
CA MET A 105 -6.92 4.77 6.21
C MET A 105 -7.78 4.18 5.09
N LEU A 106 -8.13 2.91 5.20
CA LEU A 106 -9.13 2.23 4.37
C LEU A 106 -10.29 1.78 5.24
N PRO A 107 -11.54 1.82 4.73
CA PRO A 107 -12.69 1.37 5.48
C PRO A 107 -12.70 -0.15 5.63
N GLY A 108 -13.29 -0.65 6.71
CA GLY A 108 -13.47 -2.07 6.97
C GLY A 108 -12.54 -2.61 8.06
N VAL A 109 -12.61 -3.91 8.25
CA VAL A 109 -11.78 -4.66 9.20
C VAL A 109 -11.45 -6.02 8.62
N LEU A 110 -10.24 -6.49 8.86
CA LEU A 110 -9.78 -7.81 8.45
C LEU A 110 -10.00 -8.81 9.57
N ILE A 111 -10.61 -9.93 9.23
CA ILE A 111 -10.84 -11.05 10.13
C ILE A 111 -10.27 -12.33 9.54
N ARG A 112 -10.09 -13.35 10.36
CA ARG A 112 -9.65 -14.66 9.87
C ARG A 112 -10.67 -15.24 8.90
N ASN A 113 -10.17 -15.95 7.88
CA ASN A 113 -11.04 -16.69 6.95
C ASN A 113 -11.98 -17.63 7.71
N ALA A 114 -13.23 -17.70 7.31
CA ALA A 114 -14.24 -18.54 7.96
C ALA A 114 -13.82 -20.01 8.04
N GLY A 115 -13.12 -20.52 7.02
CA GLY A 115 -12.58 -21.88 6.99
C GLY A 115 -11.25 -22.07 7.74
N LEU A 116 -10.69 -21.05 8.37
CA LEU A 116 -9.39 -21.04 9.04
C LEU A 116 -8.25 -21.57 8.16
N ARG A 117 -8.40 -21.49 6.86
CA ARG A 117 -7.44 -21.96 5.85
C ARG A 117 -7.04 -20.83 4.94
N PHE A 118 -5.81 -20.89 4.47
CA PHE A 118 -5.30 -20.03 3.43
C PHE A 118 -6.12 -20.18 2.14
N SER A 119 -6.45 -19.08 1.48
CA SER A 119 -7.28 -19.08 0.27
C SER A 119 -6.45 -18.58 -0.90
N CYS A 120 -5.91 -19.48 -1.70
CA CYS A 120 -5.12 -19.16 -2.88
C CYS A 120 -5.97 -19.32 -4.14
N ARG A 121 -6.48 -18.22 -4.70
CA ARG A 121 -7.34 -18.23 -5.89
C ARG A 121 -7.40 -16.89 -6.58
N MET A 122 -7.83 -16.89 -7.85
CA MET A 122 -8.26 -15.65 -8.51
C MET A 122 -9.62 -15.22 -7.99
N VAL A 123 -9.78 -13.94 -7.73
CA VAL A 123 -11.06 -13.32 -7.40
C VAL A 123 -11.35 -12.19 -8.34
N ARG A 124 -12.63 -11.98 -8.63
CA ARG A 124 -13.11 -10.85 -9.42
C ARG A 124 -13.54 -9.74 -8.48
N LEU A 125 -12.93 -8.59 -8.65
CA LEU A 125 -13.32 -7.35 -8.01
C LEU A 125 -14.10 -6.50 -9.01
N GLU A 126 -15.12 -5.80 -8.52
CA GLU A 126 -15.82 -4.77 -9.27
C GLU A 126 -15.47 -3.40 -8.71
N THR A 127 -15.25 -2.44 -9.60
CA THR A 127 -15.06 -1.05 -9.18
C THR A 127 -16.39 -0.50 -8.68
N ALA A 128 -16.44 -0.17 -7.40
CA ALA A 128 -17.57 0.52 -6.80
C ALA A 128 -17.46 2.04 -7.05
N GLU A 129 -18.57 2.75 -6.92
CA GLU A 129 -18.56 4.20 -6.77
C GLU A 129 -17.87 4.52 -5.44
N THR A 130 -16.64 4.99 -5.54
CA THR A 130 -15.81 5.32 -4.38
C THR A 130 -15.38 6.78 -4.45
N MET A 131 -14.76 7.24 -3.38
CA MET A 131 -14.11 8.54 -3.40
C MET A 131 -13.05 8.59 -4.51
N PRO A 132 -12.90 9.75 -5.18
CA PRO A 132 -11.90 9.90 -6.24
C PRO A 132 -10.51 9.48 -5.75
N SER A 133 -9.87 8.61 -6.51
CA SER A 133 -8.52 8.13 -6.22
C SER A 133 -7.68 8.15 -7.51
N PRO A 134 -6.42 8.57 -7.45
CA PRO A 134 -5.55 8.51 -8.62
C PRO A 134 -5.37 7.08 -9.16
N PHE A 135 -5.54 6.06 -8.31
CA PHE A 135 -5.40 4.66 -8.69
C PHE A 135 -6.63 4.11 -9.42
N THR A 136 -7.79 4.71 -9.25
CA THR A 136 -9.05 4.28 -9.86
C THR A 136 -9.58 5.26 -10.90
N ALA A 137 -8.93 6.40 -11.11
CA ALA A 137 -9.39 7.45 -12.03
C ALA A 137 -9.54 7.01 -13.50
N GLY A 138 -8.88 5.92 -13.90
CA GLY A 138 -8.98 5.33 -15.24
C GLY A 138 -9.99 4.18 -15.33
N LEU A 139 -10.67 3.84 -14.25
CA LEU A 139 -11.65 2.76 -14.17
C LEU A 139 -13.06 3.32 -14.24
N THR A 140 -13.95 2.61 -14.93
CA THR A 140 -15.38 2.92 -14.94
C THR A 140 -16.11 2.14 -13.87
N ALA A 141 -17.18 2.70 -13.31
CA ALA A 141 -18.02 1.99 -12.35
C ALA A 141 -18.51 0.65 -12.94
N GLY A 142 -18.46 -0.42 -12.17
CA GLY A 142 -18.78 -1.78 -12.61
C GLY A 142 -17.69 -2.48 -13.43
N GLN A 143 -16.55 -1.83 -13.72
CA GLN A 143 -15.43 -2.51 -14.38
C GLN A 143 -14.87 -3.60 -13.48
N SER A 144 -14.67 -4.80 -14.03
CA SER A 144 -14.13 -5.95 -13.30
C SER A 144 -12.62 -6.05 -13.46
N LEU A 145 -11.96 -6.41 -12.38
CA LEU A 145 -10.53 -6.73 -12.30
C LEU A 145 -10.37 -8.12 -11.68
N ASP A 146 -9.66 -9.01 -12.35
CA ASP A 146 -9.32 -10.32 -11.79
C ASP A 146 -7.95 -10.21 -11.12
N ILE A 147 -7.90 -10.46 -9.82
CA ILE A 147 -6.67 -10.40 -9.02
C ILE A 147 -6.46 -11.68 -8.23
N PRO A 148 -5.20 -12.12 -8.01
CA PRO A 148 -4.91 -13.21 -7.12
C PRO A 148 -5.07 -12.78 -5.65
N VAL A 149 -5.69 -13.64 -4.84
CA VAL A 149 -5.68 -13.55 -3.37
C VAL A 149 -5.01 -14.76 -2.78
N ALA A 150 -4.31 -14.54 -1.70
CA ALA A 150 -3.56 -15.56 -0.99
C ALA A 150 -3.67 -15.34 0.52
#